data_f57977c1b1a5f4eeb190a9500d4d2975
#
_entry.id   f57977c1b1a5f4eeb190a9500d4d2975
#
_cell.length_a   1.000
_cell.length_b   1.000
_cell.length_c   1.000
_cell.angle_alpha   90.00
_cell.angle_beta   90.00
_cell.angle_gamma   90.00
#
_symmetry.space_group_name_H-M   'P 1'
#
loop_
_entity.id
_entity.type
_entity.pdbx_description
1 polymer ?
#
loop_
_entity_poly.entity_id
_entity_poly.type
_entity_poly.pdbx_seq_one_letter_code
_entity_poly.pdbx_strand_id
1 'polypeptide(L)'
;MKQYLGIGLGMLAGIVVGAAGVGGLKAQGKAPVFLITEIDVTNPDAYGKEFAPKAQATIRNAGAKFVVIGGAGGASAKPITAIEGTPPKRLAIQQWESLEALNKWYHSPEYQEALKIGVKYATFRRYAVEGQ
;
A
#
# COMPACT_ATOMS: atom_id res chain seq x y z
N MET A 1 -4.29 -53.82 -0.08
CA MET A 1 -2.99 -53.28 0.30
C MET A 1 -2.49 -52.26 -0.69
N LYS A 2 -2.44 -52.60 -1.96
CA LYS A 2 -1.97 -51.67 -2.99
C LYS A 2 -2.81 -50.39 -3.05
N GLN A 3 -4.12 -50.56 -2.89
CA GLN A 3 -5.02 -49.42 -2.92
C GLN A 3 -4.75 -48.42 -1.79
N TYR A 4 -4.43 -48.95 -0.61
CA TYR A 4 -4.15 -48.07 0.53
C TYR A 4 -2.86 -47.28 0.33
N LEU A 5 -1.87 -47.91 -0.25
CA LEU A 5 -0.62 -47.22 -0.56
C LEU A 5 -0.85 -46.06 -1.54
N GLY A 6 -1.65 -46.36 -2.57
CA GLY A 6 -1.95 -45.33 -3.55
C GLY A 6 -2.68 -44.15 -2.97
N ILE A 7 -3.65 -44.41 -2.11
CA ILE A 7 -4.41 -43.35 -1.45
C ILE A 7 -3.50 -42.55 -0.53
N GLY A 8 -2.67 -43.23 0.23
CA GLY A 8 -1.74 -42.52 1.12
C GLY A 8 -0.79 -41.59 0.39
N LEU A 9 -0.25 -42.08 -0.72
CA LEU A 9 0.63 -41.27 -1.54
C LEU A 9 -0.08 -40.05 -2.13
N GLY A 10 -1.30 -40.28 -2.60
CA GLY A 10 -2.09 -39.21 -3.15
C GLY A 10 -2.36 -38.11 -2.14
N MET A 11 -2.70 -38.48 -0.93
CA MET A 11 -2.95 -37.53 0.13
C MET A 11 -1.70 -36.75 0.50
N LEU A 12 -0.58 -37.43 0.62
CA LEU A 12 0.69 -36.76 0.92
C LEU A 12 1.07 -35.80 -0.17
N ALA A 13 0.91 -36.17 -1.41
CA ALA A 13 1.20 -35.28 -2.53
C ALA A 13 0.33 -34.06 -2.49
N GLY A 14 -0.96 -34.22 -2.19
CA GLY A 14 -1.88 -33.12 -2.09
C GLY A 14 -1.48 -32.13 -0.99
N ILE A 15 -1.12 -32.65 0.17
CA ILE A 15 -0.69 -31.81 1.28
C ILE A 15 0.57 -31.03 0.93
N VAL A 16 1.54 -31.69 0.33
CA VAL A 16 2.78 -31.04 -0.05
C VAL A 16 2.53 -29.92 -1.06
N VAL A 17 1.71 -30.20 -2.06
CA VAL A 17 1.39 -29.18 -3.07
C VAL A 17 0.70 -27.99 -2.44
N GLY A 18 -0.26 -28.23 -1.55
CA GLY A 18 -0.96 -27.14 -0.89
C GLY A 18 -0.05 -26.29 -0.03
N ALA A 19 0.76 -26.95 0.79
CA ALA A 19 1.71 -26.24 1.65
C ALA A 19 2.74 -25.47 0.83
N ALA A 20 3.28 -26.10 -0.21
CA ALA A 20 4.26 -25.45 -1.06
C ALA A 20 3.66 -24.24 -1.78
N GLY A 21 2.41 -24.37 -2.25
CA GLY A 21 1.74 -23.27 -2.93
C GLY A 21 1.60 -22.02 -2.06
N VAL A 22 1.16 -22.22 -0.83
CA VAL A 22 0.96 -21.09 0.10
C VAL A 22 2.29 -20.60 0.63
N GLY A 23 3.11 -21.49 1.14
CA GLY A 23 4.40 -21.10 1.72
C GLY A 23 5.37 -20.59 0.67
N GLY A 24 5.38 -21.23 -0.51
CA GLY A 24 6.25 -20.84 -1.59
C GLY A 24 5.98 -19.45 -2.12
N LEU A 25 4.71 -19.06 -2.22
CA LEU A 25 4.35 -17.73 -2.65
C LEU A 25 4.84 -16.69 -1.68
N LYS A 26 4.69 -16.94 -0.37
CA LYS A 26 5.18 -16.02 0.65
C LYS A 26 6.70 -15.98 0.71
N ALA A 27 7.34 -17.12 0.52
CA ALA A 27 8.80 -17.21 0.55
C ALA A 27 9.42 -16.58 -0.69
N GLN A 28 8.80 -16.75 -1.84
CA GLN A 28 9.26 -16.16 -3.09
C GLN A 28 8.85 -14.70 -3.19
N GLY A 29 7.66 -14.41 -2.67
CA GLY A 29 7.20 -13.04 -2.59
C GLY A 29 7.97 -12.32 -1.52
N LYS A 30 8.47 -11.19 -1.87
CA LYS A 30 9.13 -10.32 -0.89
C LYS A 30 8.09 -9.82 0.10
N ALA A 31 8.52 -9.50 1.30
CA ALA A 31 7.66 -8.84 2.26
C ALA A 31 7.10 -7.56 1.62
N PRO A 32 5.85 -7.22 1.91
CA PRO A 32 5.28 -6.00 1.38
C PRO A 32 6.01 -4.77 1.93
N VAL A 33 6.02 -3.72 1.15
CA VAL A 33 6.58 -2.44 1.56
C VAL A 33 5.43 -1.50 1.84
N PHE A 34 5.49 -0.83 2.97
CA PHE A 34 4.49 0.17 3.33
C PHE A 34 5.07 1.56 3.14
N LEU A 35 4.38 2.37 2.37
CA LEU A 35 4.71 3.79 2.24
C LEU A 35 3.83 4.55 3.22
N ILE A 36 4.47 5.21 4.17
CA ILE A 36 3.78 6.06 5.14
C ILE A 36 3.95 7.50 4.68
N THR A 37 2.83 8.18 4.46
CA THR A 37 2.84 9.56 4.03
C THR A 37 2.11 10.40 5.08
N GLU A 38 2.83 11.30 5.71
CA GLU A 38 2.25 12.30 6.59
C GLU A 38 2.08 13.58 5.77
N ILE A 39 0.90 14.13 5.83
CA ILE A 39 0.52 15.24 4.95
C ILE A 39 0.00 16.39 5.77
N ASP A 40 0.58 17.56 5.55
CA ASP A 40 0.10 18.79 6.13
C ASP A 40 -0.63 19.58 5.04
N VAL A 41 -1.95 19.49 5.06
CA VAL A 41 -2.80 20.10 4.03
C VAL A 41 -3.10 21.53 4.40
N THR A 42 -2.75 22.46 3.51
CA THR A 42 -3.01 23.88 3.72
C THR A 42 -4.31 24.33 3.09
N ASN A 43 -4.76 23.65 2.03
CA ASN A 43 -6.04 23.92 1.39
C ASN A 43 -6.76 22.59 1.14
N PRO A 44 -7.58 22.14 2.12
CA PRO A 44 -8.23 20.82 2.01
C PRO A 44 -9.16 20.70 0.82
N ASP A 45 -9.88 21.75 0.47
CA ASP A 45 -10.82 21.72 -0.63
C ASP A 45 -10.12 21.49 -1.97
N ALA A 46 -9.12 22.31 -2.27
CA ALA A 46 -8.35 22.19 -3.50
C ALA A 46 -7.55 20.86 -3.52
N TYR A 47 -6.99 20.46 -2.40
CA TYR A 47 -6.28 19.19 -2.28
C TYR A 47 -7.19 18.03 -2.67
N GLY A 48 -8.39 18.01 -2.12
CA GLY A 48 -9.34 16.93 -2.37
C GLY A 48 -9.90 16.92 -3.78
N LYS A 49 -10.01 18.08 -4.40
CA LYS A 49 -10.56 18.16 -5.76
C LYS A 49 -9.53 18.01 -6.85
N GLU A 50 -8.36 18.61 -6.67
CA GLU A 50 -7.38 18.72 -7.76
C GLU A 50 -6.25 17.72 -7.66
N PHE A 51 -5.85 17.34 -6.46
CA PHE A 51 -4.69 16.45 -6.28
C PHE A 51 -5.08 15.01 -5.96
N ALA A 52 -5.88 14.81 -4.91
CA ALA A 52 -6.11 13.49 -4.36
C ALA A 52 -6.64 12.46 -5.39
N PRO A 53 -7.62 12.79 -6.23
CA PRO A 53 -8.10 11.81 -7.20
C PRO A 53 -7.04 11.41 -8.22
N LYS A 54 -6.23 12.35 -8.67
CA LYS A 54 -5.15 12.07 -9.64
C LYS A 54 -4.07 11.21 -9.02
N ALA A 55 -3.62 11.56 -7.82
CA ALA A 55 -2.60 10.80 -7.12
C ALA A 55 -3.06 9.38 -6.83
N GLN A 56 -4.29 9.23 -6.35
CA GLN A 56 -4.85 7.92 -6.03
C GLN A 56 -4.97 7.04 -7.27
N ALA A 57 -5.35 7.61 -8.40
CA ALA A 57 -5.42 6.85 -9.65
C ALA A 57 -4.05 6.30 -10.05
N THR A 58 -2.99 7.11 -9.95
CA THR A 58 -1.65 6.65 -10.29
C THR A 58 -1.18 5.53 -9.36
N ILE A 59 -1.53 5.62 -8.09
CA ILE A 59 -1.16 4.63 -7.07
C ILE A 59 -1.84 3.29 -7.37
N ARG A 60 -3.15 3.33 -7.63
CA ARG A 60 -3.91 2.11 -7.96
C ARG A 60 -3.44 1.49 -9.27
N ASN A 61 -3.17 2.31 -10.26
CA ASN A 61 -2.68 1.83 -11.55
C ASN A 61 -1.30 1.17 -11.44
N ALA A 62 -0.51 1.58 -10.45
CA ALA A 62 0.78 0.96 -10.17
C ALA A 62 0.66 -0.32 -9.35
N GLY A 63 -0.56 -0.72 -8.97
CA GLY A 63 -0.80 -1.96 -8.24
C GLY A 63 -0.76 -1.87 -6.73
N ALA A 64 -0.62 -0.68 -6.18
CA ALA A 64 -0.60 -0.49 -4.74
C ALA A 64 -2.01 -0.44 -4.16
N LYS A 65 -2.10 -0.67 -2.86
CA LYS A 65 -3.36 -0.64 -2.13
C LYS A 65 -3.27 0.41 -1.03
N PHE A 66 -4.37 1.09 -0.80
CA PHE A 66 -4.50 1.93 0.39
C PHE A 66 -4.88 1.06 1.58
N VAL A 67 -4.06 1.14 2.61
CA VAL A 67 -4.30 0.42 3.87
C VAL A 67 -5.00 1.32 4.86
N VAL A 68 -4.53 2.58 4.95
CA VAL A 68 -5.08 3.57 5.87
C VAL A 68 -5.16 4.90 5.16
N ILE A 69 -6.26 5.59 5.33
CA ILE A 69 -6.40 7.00 4.99
C ILE A 69 -7.04 7.65 6.21
N GLY A 70 -6.29 8.53 6.86
CA GLY A 70 -6.76 9.18 8.07
C GLY A 70 -6.65 10.69 8.01
N GLY A 71 -7.47 11.38 8.79
CA GLY A 71 -7.40 12.81 8.97
C GLY A 71 -8.21 13.63 7.99
N ALA A 72 -7.79 14.87 7.78
CA ALA A 72 -8.54 15.83 6.98
C ALA A 72 -8.32 15.65 5.48
N GLY A 73 -9.27 16.10 4.68
CA GLY A 73 -9.08 16.26 3.24
C GLY A 73 -9.52 15.07 2.38
N GLY A 74 -10.67 14.49 2.65
CA GLY A 74 -11.21 13.46 1.78
C GLY A 74 -12.37 12.72 2.40
N ALA A 75 -13.31 12.32 1.56
CA ALA A 75 -14.55 11.67 2.01
C ALA A 75 -14.33 10.28 2.61
N SER A 76 -13.28 9.58 2.20
CA SER A 76 -12.99 8.23 2.67
C SER A 76 -12.02 8.21 3.86
N ALA A 77 -11.54 9.36 4.30
CA ALA A 77 -10.61 9.43 5.41
C ALA A 77 -11.32 9.18 6.74
N LYS A 78 -10.65 8.44 7.62
CA LYS A 78 -11.15 8.19 8.98
C LYS A 78 -10.47 9.15 9.95
N PRO A 79 -11.14 9.47 11.06
CA PRO A 79 -10.51 10.34 12.07
C PRO A 79 -9.21 9.74 12.61
N ILE A 80 -8.25 10.59 12.89
CA ILE A 80 -7.03 10.19 13.59
C ILE A 80 -7.25 10.44 15.07
N THR A 81 -7.02 9.42 15.88
CA THR A 81 -7.11 9.52 17.33
C THR A 81 -5.70 9.55 17.90
N ALA A 82 -5.34 10.64 18.53
CA ALA A 82 -4.03 10.74 19.17
C ALA A 82 -4.02 9.91 20.44
N ILE A 83 -3.04 9.03 20.56
CA ILE A 83 -2.82 8.29 21.81
C ILE A 83 -1.78 9.02 22.64
N GLU A 84 -0.74 9.52 21.96
CA GLU A 84 0.32 10.28 22.61
C GLU A 84 0.93 11.23 21.58
N GLY A 85 1.15 12.45 21.96
CA GLY A 85 1.75 13.47 21.08
C GLY A 85 0.78 14.00 20.05
N THR A 86 1.31 14.81 19.14
CA THR A 86 0.54 15.47 18.10
C THR A 86 0.56 14.65 16.84
N PRO A 87 -0.58 14.16 16.36
CA PRO A 87 -0.64 13.39 15.12
C PRO A 87 -0.54 14.31 13.90
N PRO A 88 -0.22 13.78 12.73
CA PRO A 88 -0.29 14.56 11.50
C PRO A 88 -1.74 14.92 11.18
N LYS A 89 -1.93 15.98 10.41
CA LYS A 89 -3.28 16.38 9.99
C LYS A 89 -3.92 15.36 9.08
N ARG A 90 -3.10 14.71 8.26
CA ARG A 90 -3.55 13.65 7.36
C ARG A 90 -2.47 12.59 7.25
N LEU A 91 -2.90 11.35 7.17
CA LEU A 91 -2.02 10.20 7.05
C LEU A 91 -2.53 9.28 5.95
N ALA A 92 -1.63 8.81 5.12
CA ALA A 92 -1.94 7.74 4.17
C ALA A 92 -0.89 6.64 4.30
N ILE A 93 -1.33 5.40 4.37
CA ILE A 93 -0.46 4.24 4.35
C ILE A 93 -0.86 3.39 3.16
N GLN A 94 0.11 3.09 2.32
CA GLN A 94 -0.08 2.30 1.12
C GLN A 94 0.79 1.05 1.20
N GLN A 95 0.27 -0.03 0.68
CA GLN A 95 1.01 -1.28 0.58
C GLN A 95 1.48 -1.46 -0.85
N TRP A 96 2.77 -1.68 -1.00
CA TRP A 96 3.45 -1.88 -2.28
C TRP A 96 4.06 -3.26 -2.35
N GLU A 97 4.15 -3.79 -3.54
CA GLU A 97 4.77 -5.09 -3.77
C GLU A 97 6.25 -5.10 -3.39
N SER A 98 6.95 -4.00 -3.70
CA SER A 98 8.37 -3.87 -3.47
C SER A 98 8.78 -2.42 -3.42
N LEU A 99 9.97 -2.15 -2.89
CA LEU A 99 10.55 -0.82 -2.91
C LEU A 99 10.82 -0.38 -4.36
N GLU A 100 11.19 -1.31 -5.21
CA GLU A 100 11.41 -1.02 -6.63
C GLU A 100 10.13 -0.52 -7.30
N ALA A 101 9.00 -1.20 -7.08
CA ALA A 101 7.72 -0.79 -7.64
C ALA A 101 7.30 0.58 -7.10
N LEU A 102 7.52 0.83 -5.81
CA LEU A 102 7.23 2.12 -5.19
C LEU A 102 8.05 3.23 -5.83
N ASN A 103 9.36 3.03 -5.97
CA ASN A 103 10.24 4.03 -6.58
C ASN A 103 9.90 4.28 -8.04
N LYS A 104 9.53 3.25 -8.76
CA LYS A 104 9.10 3.38 -10.14
C LYS A 104 7.86 4.27 -10.27
N TRP A 105 6.89 4.05 -9.40
CA TRP A 105 5.70 4.89 -9.34
C TRP A 105 6.05 6.34 -8.97
N TYR A 106 6.85 6.51 -7.91
CA TYR A 106 7.18 7.85 -7.42
C TYR A 106 7.85 8.70 -8.50
N HIS A 107 8.73 8.11 -9.30
CA HIS A 107 9.44 8.81 -10.36
C HIS A 107 8.70 8.79 -11.71
N SER A 108 7.51 8.20 -11.76
CA SER A 108 6.74 8.16 -13.01
C SER A 108 6.28 9.57 -13.41
N PRO A 109 6.19 9.83 -14.71
CA PRO A 109 5.68 11.12 -15.19
C PRO A 109 4.27 11.41 -14.67
N GLU A 110 3.43 10.39 -14.59
CA GLU A 110 2.04 10.51 -14.15
C GLU A 110 1.95 11.02 -12.71
N TYR A 111 2.73 10.42 -11.81
CA TYR A 111 2.72 10.87 -10.44
C TYR A 111 3.40 12.22 -10.27
N GLN A 112 4.51 12.45 -10.96
CA GLN A 112 5.24 13.73 -10.86
C GLN A 112 4.38 14.89 -11.34
N GLU A 113 3.56 14.70 -12.37
CA GLU A 113 2.60 15.72 -12.80
C GLU A 113 1.55 15.99 -11.72
N ALA A 114 1.02 14.93 -11.10
CA ALA A 114 0.10 15.11 -9.98
C ALA A 114 0.76 15.84 -8.81
N LEU A 115 1.99 15.48 -8.50
CA LEU A 115 2.71 16.07 -7.37
C LEU A 115 2.92 17.57 -7.53
N LYS A 116 3.11 18.06 -8.75
CA LYS A 116 3.20 19.50 -9.02
C LYS A 116 1.96 20.25 -8.53
N ILE A 117 0.81 19.61 -8.66
CA ILE A 117 -0.45 20.17 -8.14
C ILE A 117 -0.47 20.06 -6.61
N GLY A 118 -0.11 18.87 -6.10
CA GLY A 118 -0.18 18.59 -4.68
C GLY A 118 0.65 19.54 -3.81
N VAL A 119 1.84 19.89 -4.25
CA VAL A 119 2.72 20.77 -3.47
C VAL A 119 2.21 22.18 -3.34
N LYS A 120 1.20 22.56 -4.14
CA LYS A 120 0.54 23.86 -3.96
C LYS A 120 -0.35 23.90 -2.73
N TYR A 121 -0.85 22.72 -2.31
CA TYR A 121 -1.88 22.63 -1.27
C TYR A 121 -1.48 21.82 -0.06
N ALA A 122 -0.28 21.23 -0.09
CA ALA A 122 0.16 20.38 1.01
C ALA A 122 1.67 20.23 1.03
N THR A 123 2.19 19.90 2.20
CA THR A 123 3.56 19.42 2.36
C THR A 123 3.51 17.95 2.75
N PHE A 124 4.50 17.19 2.27
CA PHE A 124 4.51 15.75 2.41
C PHE A 124 5.79 15.27 3.08
N ARG A 125 5.65 14.31 3.98
CA ARG A 125 6.77 13.51 4.46
C ARG A 125 6.46 12.07 4.12
N ARG A 126 7.36 11.45 3.37
CA ARG A 126 7.17 10.09 2.91
C ARG A 126 8.34 9.23 3.29
N TYR A 127 8.05 8.05 3.79
CA TYR A 127 9.09 7.07 4.10
C TYR A 127 8.49 5.69 3.96
N ALA A 128 9.34 4.75 3.60
CA ALA A 128 8.93 3.38 3.35
C ALA A 128 9.57 2.45 4.38
N VAL A 129 8.81 1.45 4.78
CA VAL A 129 9.30 0.43 5.70
C VAL A 129 8.78 -0.92 5.24
N GLU A 130 9.66 -1.91 5.29
CA GLU A 130 9.31 -3.26 4.93
C GLU A 130 8.46 -3.89 6.02
N GLY A 131 7.38 -4.58 5.62
CA GLY A 131 6.51 -5.27 6.55
C GLY A 131 7.12 -6.58 7.05
N GLN A 132 6.47 -7.15 8.05
CA GLN A 132 6.87 -8.44 8.64
C GLN A 132 6.53 -9.61 7.73
#